data_9319c8780582579dfb2be8f067c3cc91
#
_entry.id   9319c8780582579dfb2be8f067c3cc91
#
_cell.length_a   1.000
_cell.length_b   1.000
_cell.length_c   1.000
_cell.angle_alpha   90.00
_cell.angle_beta   90.00
_cell.angle_gamma   90.00
#
_symmetry.space_group_name_H-M   'P 1'
#
loop_
_entity.id
_entity.type
_entity.pdbx_description
1 polymer ?
#
loop_
_entity_poly.entity_id
_entity_poly.type
_entity_poly.pdbx_seq_one_letter_code
_entity_poly.pdbx_strand_id
1 'polypeptide(L)'
;IPSGLESFYRQAVNWYPCAATDGVEKASDKTAQASASTTAATASAQATAAPSSDGATGTAGSSEEEADTATFSCAVITVPLDYANPKGETISIAVKKRAATGGHAQGALFINPGGPGDSGVSFAERAGNAFSPDLLEAYDIIGFDPRGVGSSTAITCSSDDDASGGTAEPSASAGATASPSASGTPQAGTEPSAESSAEAASGGDSYEEWAESTRQAFQELTEQCASHTEPAALLDHVDTVSAARDLDILRALAGQEKLNYLGFSYGTYLASVYAETFPG
;
A
#
# COMPACT_ATOMS: atom_id res chain seq x y z
N ILE A 1 -17.87 -19.87 0.38
CA ILE A 1 -16.78 -19.76 1.38
C ILE A 1 -16.03 -21.08 1.38
N PRO A 2 -14.70 -21.09 1.20
CA PRO A 2 -13.90 -22.30 1.30
C PRO A 2 -13.97 -22.92 2.69
N SER A 3 -13.93 -24.26 2.75
CA SER A 3 -14.01 -25.01 4.01
C SER A 3 -12.85 -24.66 4.95
N GLY A 4 -13.15 -24.41 6.22
CA GLY A 4 -12.18 -24.04 7.25
C GLY A 4 -11.85 -22.56 7.35
N LEU A 5 -12.39 -21.73 6.44
CA LEU A 5 -12.19 -20.27 6.42
C LEU A 5 -13.44 -19.49 6.89
N GLU A 6 -14.48 -20.16 7.32
CA GLU A 6 -15.78 -19.54 7.66
C GLU A 6 -15.67 -18.43 8.71
N SER A 7 -14.77 -18.57 9.68
CA SER A 7 -14.55 -17.56 10.72
C SER A 7 -13.94 -16.26 10.15
N PHE A 8 -13.06 -16.36 9.18
CA PHE A 8 -12.43 -15.20 8.55
C PHE A 8 -13.41 -14.44 7.65
N TYR A 9 -14.25 -15.13 6.91
CA TYR A 9 -15.26 -14.55 6.04
C TYR A 9 -16.46 -13.96 6.77
N ARG A 10 -16.64 -14.29 8.07
CA ARG A 10 -17.78 -13.84 8.89
C ARG A 10 -17.36 -13.05 10.13
N GLN A 11 -16.09 -12.69 10.25
CA GLN A 11 -15.63 -11.87 11.35
C GLN A 11 -16.32 -10.51 11.34
N ALA A 12 -16.54 -9.93 12.50
CA ALA A 12 -17.04 -8.57 12.61
C ALA A 12 -15.91 -7.60 12.27
N VAL A 13 -16.17 -6.69 11.33
CA VAL A 13 -15.22 -5.62 11.00
C VAL A 13 -15.48 -4.44 11.92
N ASN A 14 -14.51 -4.12 12.77
CA ASN A 14 -14.56 -2.98 13.67
C ASN A 14 -13.98 -1.75 12.96
N TRP A 15 -14.82 -1.06 12.18
CA TRP A 15 -14.45 0.20 11.58
C TRP A 15 -14.39 1.30 12.64
N TYR A 16 -13.32 2.08 12.64
CA TYR A 16 -13.16 3.26 13.48
C TYR A 16 -12.81 4.49 12.63
N PRO A 17 -13.27 5.70 13.01
CA PRO A 17 -12.88 6.93 12.32
C PRO A 17 -11.35 7.12 12.39
N CYS A 18 -10.75 7.47 11.28
CA CYS A 18 -9.33 7.83 11.20
C CYS A 18 -9.16 9.05 10.29
N ALA A 19 -8.08 9.83 10.47
CA ALA A 19 -7.80 10.94 9.57
C ALA A 19 -7.21 10.41 8.24
N ALA A 20 -7.22 11.28 7.22
CA ALA A 20 -6.63 10.94 5.93
C ALA A 20 -5.15 10.54 6.05
N THR A 21 -4.41 11.22 6.94
CA THR A 21 -2.96 11.04 7.15
C THR A 21 -2.60 10.08 8.27
N ASP A 22 -3.60 9.58 9.02
CA ASP A 22 -3.33 8.63 10.10
C ASP A 22 -3.07 7.25 9.52
N GLY A 23 -1.99 6.60 9.93
CA GLY A 23 -1.79 5.18 9.70
C GLY A 23 -2.92 4.34 10.33
N VAL A 24 -3.07 3.10 9.88
CA VAL A 24 -3.96 2.15 10.54
C VAL A 24 -3.30 1.65 11.82
N GLU A 25 -3.96 1.81 12.98
CA GLU A 25 -3.44 1.31 14.25
C GLU A 25 -3.18 -0.20 14.20
N LYS A 26 -1.97 -0.62 14.53
CA LYS A 26 -1.62 -2.04 14.58
C LYS A 26 -2.48 -2.75 15.65
N ALA A 27 -2.84 -3.99 15.39
CA ALA A 27 -3.67 -4.79 16.31
C ALA A 27 -3.06 -4.95 17.71
N SER A 28 -1.72 -4.85 17.83
CA SER A 28 -0.99 -4.88 19.10
C SER A 28 -1.32 -3.70 20.03
N ASP A 29 -1.70 -2.54 19.48
CA ASP A 29 -1.93 -1.32 20.27
C ASP A 29 -3.34 -1.32 20.91
N LYS A 30 -4.28 -2.08 20.37
CA LYS A 30 -5.65 -2.17 20.92
C LYS A 30 -5.78 -2.92 22.23
N THR A 31 -4.87 -3.83 22.56
CA THR A 31 -4.92 -4.59 23.82
C THR A 31 -4.56 -3.70 25.03
N ALA A 32 -3.79 -2.64 24.82
CA ALA A 32 -3.42 -1.69 25.88
C ALA A 32 -4.53 -0.64 26.16
N GLN A 33 -5.35 -0.30 25.18
CA GLN A 33 -6.34 0.78 25.28
C GLN A 33 -7.71 0.32 25.78
N ALA A 34 -8.05 -0.96 25.68
CA ALA A 34 -9.31 -1.51 26.19
C ALA A 34 -9.42 -1.51 27.72
N SER A 35 -8.33 -1.25 28.44
CA SER A 35 -8.31 -1.19 29.92
C SER A 35 -8.49 0.22 30.50
N ALA A 36 -8.61 1.27 29.69
CA ALA A 36 -8.58 2.66 30.16
C ALA A 36 -9.85 3.50 29.90
N SER A 37 -10.89 2.98 29.27
CA SER A 37 -12.09 3.77 28.94
C SER A 37 -13.37 3.20 29.52
N THR A 38 -13.51 3.31 30.84
CA THR A 38 -14.83 3.26 31.48
C THR A 38 -14.94 4.46 32.40
N THR A 39 -15.21 5.65 31.88
CA THR A 39 -15.89 6.72 32.65
C THR A 39 -16.42 7.83 31.72
N ALA A 40 -17.75 7.95 31.73
CA ALA A 40 -18.58 9.14 31.54
C ALA A 40 -18.59 9.89 30.19
N ALA A 41 -19.61 9.58 29.43
CA ALA A 41 -20.25 10.53 28.52
C ALA A 41 -21.26 11.38 29.31
N THR A 42 -21.21 12.69 29.19
CA THR A 42 -22.37 13.54 29.42
C THR A 42 -22.35 14.68 28.41
N ALA A 43 -23.47 14.82 27.74
CA ALA A 43 -23.76 15.76 26.68
C ALA A 43 -23.76 17.22 27.08
N SER A 44 -23.45 18.11 26.15
CA SER A 44 -24.18 19.38 26.03
C SER A 44 -24.07 19.93 24.59
N ALA A 45 -25.19 19.94 23.93
CA ALA A 45 -25.42 20.70 22.72
C ALA A 45 -25.62 22.19 23.06
N GLN A 46 -25.01 23.08 22.28
CA GLN A 46 -25.50 24.45 22.14
C GLN A 46 -25.11 25.03 20.77
N ALA A 47 -26.13 25.22 19.96
CA ALA A 47 -26.08 25.98 18.73
C ALA A 47 -26.15 27.47 19.02
N THR A 48 -25.41 28.31 18.34
CA THR A 48 -25.80 29.71 18.08
C THR A 48 -25.22 30.21 16.76
N ALA A 49 -26.09 30.96 16.09
CA ALA A 49 -26.12 31.45 14.74
C ALA A 49 -25.05 32.50 14.35
N ALA A 50 -24.91 32.66 13.03
CA ALA A 50 -24.21 33.69 12.28
C ALA A 50 -24.75 35.13 12.59
N PRO A 51 -24.09 36.21 12.10
CA PRO A 51 -24.31 36.67 10.73
C PRO A 51 -23.11 37.37 10.00
N SER A 52 -23.19 37.28 8.70
CA SER A 52 -22.94 38.22 7.57
C SER A 52 -22.02 39.46 7.73
N SER A 53 -21.09 39.75 6.85
CA SER A 53 -21.23 40.57 5.65
C SER A 53 -19.89 41.09 5.09
N ASP A 54 -19.78 41.02 3.76
CA ASP A 54 -19.16 41.95 2.80
C ASP A 54 -17.68 42.35 2.85
N GLY A 55 -17.05 42.16 1.66
CA GLY A 55 -15.87 42.91 1.28
C GLY A 55 -15.04 42.24 0.17
N ALA A 56 -15.39 42.56 -1.10
CA ALA A 56 -14.65 42.14 -2.28
C ALA A 56 -13.29 42.80 -2.40
N THR A 57 -12.33 42.12 -2.97
CA THR A 57 -11.48 42.42 -4.15
C THR A 57 -10.08 41.84 -4.03
N GLY A 58 -9.61 41.21 -5.11
CA GLY A 58 -8.17 41.10 -5.37
C GLY A 58 -7.65 39.72 -5.73
N THR A 59 -7.71 39.43 -6.99
CA THR A 59 -7.02 38.41 -7.78
C THR A 59 -5.60 38.06 -7.32
N ALA A 60 -5.37 36.80 -7.00
CA ALA A 60 -4.11 36.09 -7.25
C ALA A 60 -4.44 34.60 -7.24
N GLY A 61 -4.30 33.94 -8.40
CA GLY A 61 -4.54 32.51 -8.51
C GLY A 61 -3.52 31.71 -7.70
N SER A 62 -3.89 31.31 -6.52
CA SER A 62 -3.38 30.15 -5.82
C SER A 62 -4.41 29.07 -6.09
N SER A 63 -4.00 27.96 -6.69
CA SER A 63 -4.77 26.72 -6.67
C SER A 63 -4.96 26.36 -5.21
N GLU A 64 -6.11 26.75 -4.64
CA GLU A 64 -6.58 26.21 -3.39
C GLU A 64 -6.77 24.71 -3.65
N GLU A 65 -5.89 23.88 -3.10
CA GLU A 65 -6.20 22.47 -2.90
C GLU A 65 -7.49 22.47 -2.07
N GLU A 66 -8.62 22.20 -2.71
CA GLU A 66 -9.86 21.95 -1.99
C GLU A 66 -9.57 20.79 -1.04
N ALA A 67 -9.58 21.08 0.25
CA ALA A 67 -9.36 20.08 1.28
C ALA A 67 -10.36 18.94 1.05
N ASP A 68 -9.84 17.72 0.84
CA ASP A 68 -10.69 16.53 0.66
C ASP A 68 -11.57 16.38 1.90
N THR A 69 -12.86 16.69 1.75
CA THR A 69 -13.86 16.63 2.82
C THR A 69 -14.36 15.22 3.07
N ALA A 70 -13.80 14.21 2.40
CA ALA A 70 -14.19 12.83 2.58
C ALA A 70 -13.92 12.32 3.99
N THR A 71 -14.80 11.46 4.47
CA THR A 71 -14.60 10.76 5.74
C THR A 71 -13.83 9.48 5.52
N PHE A 72 -12.88 9.23 6.42
CA PHE A 72 -12.08 8.01 6.41
C PHE A 72 -12.44 7.10 7.58
N SER A 73 -12.38 5.80 7.34
CA SER A 73 -12.53 4.77 8.36
C SER A 73 -11.44 3.73 8.17
N CYS A 74 -10.84 3.32 9.28
CA CYS A 74 -9.79 2.31 9.30
C CYS A 74 -10.30 1.03 9.97
N ALA A 75 -9.73 -0.12 9.58
CA ALA A 75 -9.99 -1.40 10.22
C ALA A 75 -8.77 -2.30 10.09
N VAL A 76 -8.68 -3.27 11.00
CA VAL A 76 -7.72 -4.37 10.93
C VAL A 76 -8.49 -5.66 10.78
N ILE A 77 -8.15 -6.44 9.77
CA ILE A 77 -8.80 -7.69 9.41
C ILE A 77 -7.84 -8.85 9.70
N THR A 78 -8.32 -9.86 10.40
CA THR A 78 -7.54 -11.08 10.67
C THR A 78 -7.66 -12.05 9.50
N VAL A 79 -6.53 -12.58 9.03
CA VAL A 79 -6.47 -13.61 7.99
C VAL A 79 -5.53 -14.75 8.42
N PRO A 80 -5.64 -15.96 7.85
CA PRO A 80 -4.67 -17.01 8.17
C PRO A 80 -3.29 -16.64 7.66
N LEU A 81 -2.27 -16.94 8.44
CA LEU A 81 -0.89 -16.89 7.96
C LEU A 81 -0.71 -17.88 6.81
N ASP A 82 -1.05 -19.14 7.04
CA ASP A 82 -1.00 -20.22 6.05
C ASP A 82 -2.43 -20.70 5.69
N TYR A 83 -2.79 -20.51 4.43
CA TYR A 83 -4.08 -20.96 3.90
C TYR A 83 -4.21 -22.50 3.80
N ALA A 84 -3.12 -23.25 3.85
CA ALA A 84 -3.14 -24.71 3.97
C ALA A 84 -3.43 -25.16 5.40
N ASN A 85 -3.17 -24.29 6.40
CA ASN A 85 -3.44 -24.54 7.82
C ASN A 85 -4.22 -23.39 8.46
N PRO A 86 -5.48 -23.14 8.09
CA PRO A 86 -6.24 -21.96 8.53
C PRO A 86 -6.59 -21.94 10.02
N LYS A 87 -6.29 -22.99 10.76
CA LYS A 87 -6.44 -23.07 12.23
C LYS A 87 -5.14 -22.76 12.96
N GLY A 88 -4.05 -22.51 12.23
CA GLY A 88 -2.75 -22.13 12.76
C GLY A 88 -2.68 -20.65 13.14
N GLU A 89 -1.50 -20.07 12.96
CA GLU A 89 -1.27 -18.64 13.20
C GLU A 89 -2.06 -17.77 12.25
N THR A 90 -2.32 -16.55 12.70
CA THR A 90 -3.05 -15.54 11.95
C THR A 90 -2.21 -14.26 11.86
N ILE A 91 -2.45 -13.49 10.83
CA ILE A 91 -1.86 -12.19 10.63
C ILE A 91 -2.96 -11.13 10.45
N SER A 92 -2.56 -9.88 10.49
CA SER A 92 -3.44 -8.72 10.37
C SER A 92 -3.26 -8.03 9.02
N ILE A 93 -4.37 -7.67 8.37
CA ILE A 93 -4.42 -6.85 7.16
C ILE A 93 -5.03 -5.50 7.52
N ALA A 94 -4.28 -4.44 7.31
CA ALA A 94 -4.71 -3.07 7.51
C ALA A 94 -5.53 -2.59 6.32
N VAL A 95 -6.66 -1.93 6.61
CA VAL A 95 -7.60 -1.46 5.60
C VAL A 95 -8.02 -0.03 5.92
N LYS A 96 -8.01 0.84 4.92
CA LYS A 96 -8.54 2.20 4.99
C LYS A 96 -9.61 2.39 3.93
N LYS A 97 -10.74 2.92 4.35
CA LYS A 97 -11.86 3.26 3.48
C LYS A 97 -12.07 4.77 3.45
N ARG A 98 -12.05 5.35 2.26
CA ARG A 98 -12.57 6.67 1.95
C ARG A 98 -14.01 6.51 1.52
N ALA A 99 -14.93 7.12 2.24
CA ALA A 99 -16.35 7.05 1.91
C ALA A 99 -16.66 7.79 0.58
N ALA A 100 -17.62 7.27 -0.15
CA ALA A 100 -18.18 7.93 -1.34
C ALA A 100 -18.77 9.29 -0.96
N THR A 101 -18.50 10.32 -1.76
CA THR A 101 -19.00 11.70 -1.50
C THR A 101 -20.42 11.92 -1.99
N GLY A 102 -20.96 11.04 -2.85
CA GLY A 102 -22.34 11.12 -3.36
C GLY A 102 -23.43 10.69 -2.37
N GLY A 103 -23.09 10.39 -1.12
CA GLY A 103 -24.03 10.04 -0.07
C GLY A 103 -24.50 8.58 -0.05
N HIS A 104 -24.46 7.88 -1.16
CA HIS A 104 -24.77 6.45 -1.29
C HIS A 104 -23.81 5.78 -2.25
N ALA A 105 -22.89 4.99 -1.72
CA ALA A 105 -21.98 4.22 -2.54
C ALA A 105 -22.71 3.16 -3.37
N GLN A 106 -22.36 3.04 -4.65
CA GLN A 106 -22.82 1.94 -5.52
C GLN A 106 -22.14 0.61 -5.14
N GLY A 107 -21.01 0.69 -4.45
CA GLY A 107 -20.23 -0.44 -3.98
C GLY A 107 -18.89 0.01 -3.42
N ALA A 108 -18.06 -0.97 -3.08
CA ALA A 108 -16.67 -0.75 -2.71
C ALA A 108 -15.75 -0.98 -3.92
N LEU A 109 -14.81 -0.07 -4.15
CA LEU A 109 -13.72 -0.21 -5.13
C LEU A 109 -12.41 -0.42 -4.37
N PHE A 110 -11.85 -1.61 -4.48
CA PHE A 110 -10.54 -1.92 -3.92
C PHE A 110 -9.44 -1.37 -4.83
N ILE A 111 -8.43 -0.77 -4.23
CA ILE A 111 -7.31 -0.17 -4.96
C ILE A 111 -5.96 -0.71 -4.48
N ASN A 112 -5.01 -0.86 -5.40
CA ASN A 112 -3.64 -1.25 -5.08
C ASN A 112 -2.65 -0.52 -6.00
N PRO A 113 -1.66 0.22 -5.44
CA PRO A 113 -0.69 1.00 -6.22
C PRO A 113 0.36 0.13 -6.92
N GLY A 114 0.61 -1.07 -6.42
CA GLY A 114 1.61 -1.99 -6.97
C GLY A 114 2.86 -2.13 -6.13
N GLY A 115 3.99 -1.86 -6.68
CA GLY A 115 5.31 -2.15 -6.19
C GLY A 115 5.85 -3.45 -6.80
N PRO A 116 5.86 -4.64 -6.13
CA PRO A 116 5.20 -4.98 -4.85
C PRO A 116 5.79 -4.26 -3.64
N GLY A 117 4.96 -4.07 -2.61
CA GLY A 117 5.38 -3.47 -1.34
C GLY A 117 4.85 -2.05 -1.10
N ASP A 118 4.19 -1.43 -2.08
CA ASP A 118 3.57 -0.12 -1.89
C ASP A 118 2.28 -0.23 -1.05
N SER A 119 2.07 0.77 -0.18
CA SER A 119 0.92 0.82 0.72
C SER A 119 -0.36 1.22 -0.01
N GLY A 120 -1.36 0.33 0.00
CA GLY A 120 -2.70 0.63 -0.47
C GLY A 120 -3.45 1.56 0.49
N VAL A 121 -3.17 1.51 1.79
CA VAL A 121 -3.67 2.43 2.81
C VAL A 121 -3.28 3.86 2.46
N SER A 122 -1.97 4.12 2.24
CA SER A 122 -1.48 5.43 1.81
C SER A 122 -1.99 5.84 0.43
N PHE A 123 -2.30 4.89 -0.44
CA PHE A 123 -2.90 5.21 -1.74
C PHE A 123 -4.36 5.68 -1.60
N ALA A 124 -5.15 5.07 -0.70
CA ALA A 124 -6.51 5.53 -0.39
C ALA A 124 -6.53 6.96 0.18
N GLU A 125 -5.52 7.36 0.94
CA GLU A 125 -5.35 8.72 1.46
C GLU A 125 -5.26 9.76 0.34
N ARG A 126 -4.61 9.40 -0.75
CA ARG A 126 -4.41 10.26 -1.92
C ARG A 126 -5.45 10.07 -3.02
N ALA A 127 -6.50 9.28 -2.76
CA ALA A 127 -7.53 8.97 -3.77
C ALA A 127 -8.21 10.22 -4.31
N GLY A 128 -8.40 11.27 -3.47
CA GLY A 128 -8.96 12.54 -3.88
C GLY A 128 -8.22 13.22 -5.03
N ASN A 129 -6.90 13.04 -5.09
CA ASN A 129 -6.05 13.59 -6.14
C ASN A 129 -5.79 12.60 -7.30
N ALA A 130 -6.10 11.31 -7.09
CA ALA A 130 -5.79 10.25 -8.04
C ALA A 130 -6.95 9.88 -8.96
N PHE A 131 -8.20 10.11 -8.51
CA PHE A 131 -9.39 9.67 -9.20
C PHE A 131 -10.35 10.82 -9.54
N SER A 132 -11.18 10.59 -10.58
CA SER A 132 -12.17 11.58 -10.97
C SER A 132 -13.26 11.77 -9.90
N PRO A 133 -13.88 12.98 -9.81
CA PRO A 133 -14.99 13.24 -8.91
C PRO A 133 -16.12 12.22 -9.05
N ASP A 134 -16.50 11.86 -10.29
CA ASP A 134 -17.59 10.90 -10.57
C ASP A 134 -17.32 9.53 -9.92
N LEU A 135 -16.07 9.07 -9.94
CA LEU A 135 -15.68 7.80 -9.31
C LEU A 135 -15.74 7.91 -7.78
N LEU A 136 -15.27 9.03 -7.24
CA LEU A 136 -15.24 9.29 -5.80
C LEU A 136 -16.65 9.52 -5.22
N GLU A 137 -17.60 10.02 -6.04
CA GLU A 137 -19.02 10.12 -5.67
C GLU A 137 -19.71 8.74 -5.67
N ALA A 138 -19.31 7.87 -6.60
CA ALA A 138 -20.00 6.60 -6.84
C ALA A 138 -19.53 5.45 -5.92
N TYR A 139 -18.28 5.44 -5.48
CA TYR A 139 -17.71 4.28 -4.78
C TYR A 139 -17.03 4.64 -3.45
N ASP A 140 -17.22 3.77 -2.46
CA ASP A 140 -16.28 3.70 -1.32
C ASP A 140 -14.94 3.20 -1.83
N ILE A 141 -13.89 3.99 -1.67
CA ILE A 141 -12.54 3.58 -2.07
C ILE A 141 -11.88 2.84 -0.91
N ILE A 142 -11.48 1.60 -1.13
CA ILE A 142 -10.82 0.77 -0.11
C ILE A 142 -9.38 0.47 -0.52
N GLY A 143 -8.44 1.09 0.19
CA GLY A 143 -7.03 0.71 0.15
C GLY A 143 -6.70 -0.30 1.25
N PHE A 144 -5.82 -1.22 0.97
CA PHE A 144 -5.32 -2.18 1.94
C PHE A 144 -3.84 -2.39 1.75
N ASP A 145 -3.14 -2.65 2.83
CA ASP A 145 -1.75 -3.06 2.79
C ASP A 145 -1.72 -4.59 2.66
N PRO A 146 -1.15 -5.15 1.59
CA PRO A 146 -1.00 -6.59 1.49
C PRO A 146 -0.19 -7.17 2.66
N ARG A 147 -0.30 -8.48 2.89
CA ARG A 147 0.57 -9.18 3.85
C ARG A 147 2.03 -8.87 3.58
N GLY A 148 2.79 -8.62 4.63
CA GLY A 148 4.18 -8.20 4.55
C GLY A 148 4.41 -6.70 4.35
N VAL A 149 3.35 -5.87 4.22
CA VAL A 149 3.46 -4.45 3.82
C VAL A 149 2.86 -3.51 4.87
N GLY A 150 3.49 -2.39 5.09
CA GLY A 150 2.98 -1.19 5.74
C GLY A 150 2.39 -1.41 7.12
N SER A 151 1.12 -1.03 7.30
CA SER A 151 0.39 -1.17 8.57
C SER A 151 -0.20 -2.57 8.79
N SER A 152 -0.15 -3.47 7.80
CA SER A 152 -0.43 -4.90 7.98
C SER A 152 0.66 -5.58 8.80
N THR A 153 0.53 -6.87 9.09
CA THR A 153 1.68 -7.63 9.60
C THR A 153 2.78 -7.57 8.55
N ALA A 154 3.79 -6.74 8.83
CA ALA A 154 4.81 -6.31 7.88
C ALA A 154 6.08 -7.16 7.98
N ILE A 155 6.81 -7.25 6.88
CA ILE A 155 8.21 -7.69 6.90
C ILE A 155 9.04 -6.54 7.49
N THR A 156 9.83 -6.84 8.51
CA THR A 156 10.73 -5.90 9.17
C THR A 156 12.16 -6.43 9.08
N CYS A 157 13.09 -5.60 8.62
CA CYS A 157 14.49 -6.01 8.41
C CYS A 157 15.47 -5.22 9.29
N SER A 158 14.98 -4.32 10.16
CA SER A 158 15.79 -3.57 11.13
C SER A 158 15.05 -3.48 12.46
N SER A 159 15.76 -3.27 13.55
CA SER A 159 15.15 -2.97 14.84
C SER A 159 14.53 -1.57 14.83
N ASP A 160 13.46 -1.35 15.61
CA ASP A 160 12.82 -0.04 15.74
C ASP A 160 13.79 1.07 16.24
N ASP A 161 14.88 0.68 16.90
CA ASP A 161 15.93 1.59 17.34
C ASP A 161 16.75 2.19 16.18
N ASP A 162 16.83 1.51 15.04
CA ASP A 162 17.51 1.99 13.83
C ASP A 162 16.63 2.90 12.98
N ALA A 163 15.30 2.84 13.16
CA ALA A 163 14.32 3.62 12.38
C ALA A 163 14.31 5.12 12.74
N SER A 164 14.94 5.55 13.84
CA SER A 164 15.02 6.97 14.26
C SER A 164 16.11 7.78 13.56
N GLY A 165 16.87 7.17 12.65
CA GLY A 165 17.97 7.76 11.90
C GLY A 165 17.78 7.76 10.39
N GLY A 166 16.91 8.63 9.87
CA GLY A 166 16.92 9.00 8.46
C GLY A 166 16.00 8.17 7.57
N THR A 167 15.10 8.88 6.90
CA THR A 167 14.45 8.46 5.67
C THR A 167 15.50 8.12 4.61
N ALA A 168 16.05 6.92 4.65
CA ALA A 168 16.78 6.34 3.53
C ALA A 168 15.73 5.83 2.55
N GLU A 169 15.26 6.72 1.67
CA GLU A 169 14.75 6.24 0.40
C GLU A 169 15.83 5.34 -0.22
N PRO A 170 15.50 4.12 -0.67
CA PRO A 170 16.46 3.35 -1.45
C PRO A 170 16.68 4.13 -2.74
N SER A 171 17.76 4.92 -2.77
CA SER A 171 18.25 5.53 -3.99
C SER A 171 18.70 4.41 -4.92
N ALA A 172 17.78 3.87 -5.70
CA ALA A 172 18.07 3.06 -6.86
C ALA A 172 18.65 3.98 -7.95
N SER A 173 19.83 4.51 -7.68
CA SER A 173 20.69 5.10 -8.68
C SER A 173 21.51 4.00 -9.37
N ALA A 174 20.80 3.05 -9.99
CA ALA A 174 21.39 2.30 -11.09
C ALA A 174 21.09 3.11 -12.34
N GLY A 175 22.13 3.75 -12.88
CA GLY A 175 22.05 4.58 -14.07
C GLY A 175 21.35 3.88 -15.24
N ALA A 176 20.11 4.23 -15.48
CA ALA A 176 19.47 4.02 -16.77
C ALA A 176 19.85 5.21 -17.63
N THR A 177 20.96 5.06 -18.36
CA THR A 177 21.34 5.94 -19.46
C THR A 177 20.23 5.97 -20.51
N ALA A 178 19.69 7.17 -20.70
CA ALA A 178 19.10 7.76 -21.90
C ALA A 178 18.60 6.81 -23.00
N SER A 179 17.28 6.78 -23.20
CA SER A 179 16.69 6.49 -24.51
C SER A 179 17.17 7.50 -25.54
N PRO A 180 17.70 7.09 -26.70
CA PRO A 180 17.96 8.01 -27.79
C PRO A 180 16.66 8.35 -28.52
N SER A 181 16.28 9.61 -28.49
CA SER A 181 15.26 10.20 -29.35
C SER A 181 15.71 10.06 -30.80
N ALA A 182 15.07 9.22 -31.58
CA ALA A 182 15.30 9.09 -33.01
C ALA A 182 14.61 10.24 -33.76
N SER A 183 15.40 11.20 -34.20
CA SER A 183 15.05 12.10 -35.30
C SER A 183 16.34 12.53 -35.97
N GLY A 184 16.65 11.97 -37.10
CA GLY A 184 17.78 12.37 -37.93
C GLY A 184 17.97 11.43 -39.11
N THR A 185 17.64 11.90 -40.28
CA THR A 185 17.81 11.32 -41.61
C THR A 185 19.24 10.82 -41.88
N PRO A 186 19.44 9.71 -42.60
CA PRO A 186 20.78 9.18 -42.88
C PRO A 186 21.48 9.96 -44.00
N GLN A 187 22.65 10.47 -43.69
CA GLN A 187 23.59 10.95 -44.71
C GLN A 187 24.79 10.03 -44.74
N ALA A 188 25.03 9.48 -45.94
CA ALA A 188 26.12 8.56 -46.24
C ALA A 188 27.47 9.28 -46.25
N GLY A 189 28.48 8.58 -45.75
CA GLY A 189 29.85 8.88 -46.11
C GLY A 189 30.84 8.94 -44.96
N THR A 190 31.80 8.05 -45.03
CA THR A 190 33.13 8.03 -44.40
C THR A 190 33.31 7.12 -43.18
N GLU A 191 33.93 5.98 -43.41
CA GLU A 191 34.53 5.12 -42.38
C GLU A 191 35.69 5.86 -41.71
N PRO A 192 35.80 5.85 -40.39
CA PRO A 192 37.06 6.09 -39.70
C PRO A 192 37.67 4.78 -39.23
N SER A 193 38.92 4.66 -39.59
CA SER A 193 39.87 3.63 -39.22
C SER A 193 39.82 3.29 -37.70
N ALA A 194 39.82 1.99 -37.45
CA ALA A 194 40.08 1.44 -36.15
C ALA A 194 41.55 1.65 -35.78
N GLU A 195 41.82 2.52 -34.83
CA GLU A 195 43.00 2.50 -33.94
C GLU A 195 42.83 3.66 -32.95
N SER A 196 42.17 3.36 -31.84
CA SER A 196 42.26 4.15 -30.62
C SER A 196 42.30 3.19 -29.44
N SER A 197 43.46 3.14 -28.87
CA SER A 197 43.87 2.42 -27.68
C SER A 197 42.81 2.45 -26.59
N ALA A 198 42.25 1.27 -26.30
CA ALA A 198 41.55 1.04 -25.06
C ALA A 198 42.58 0.96 -23.95
N GLU A 199 42.91 2.07 -23.31
CA GLU A 199 43.40 2.07 -21.95
C GLU A 199 42.21 1.69 -21.06
N ALA A 200 42.11 0.39 -20.77
CA ALA A 200 41.25 -0.11 -19.75
C ALA A 200 41.64 0.58 -18.43
N ALA A 201 40.76 1.41 -17.90
CA ALA A 201 40.77 1.80 -16.52
C ALA A 201 40.63 0.53 -15.68
N SER A 202 41.75 -0.06 -15.28
CA SER A 202 41.84 -1.15 -14.31
C SER A 202 41.56 -0.57 -12.92
N GLY A 203 40.31 -0.67 -12.50
CA GLY A 203 39.87 -0.17 -11.20
C GLY A 203 38.40 -0.48 -10.92
N GLY A 204 37.90 -1.61 -11.45
CA GLY A 204 36.60 -2.14 -11.09
C GLY A 204 36.80 -3.59 -10.62
N ASP A 205 36.20 -3.93 -9.52
CA ASP A 205 36.13 -5.29 -9.02
C ASP A 205 35.70 -6.23 -10.13
N SER A 206 36.28 -7.43 -10.18
CA SER A 206 35.87 -8.41 -11.20
C SER A 206 34.38 -8.71 -11.02
N TYR A 207 33.71 -9.13 -12.09
CA TYR A 207 32.32 -9.54 -12.03
C TYR A 207 32.07 -10.58 -10.91
N GLU A 208 33.05 -11.42 -10.66
CA GLU A 208 32.98 -12.45 -9.61
C GLU A 208 33.04 -11.85 -8.22
N GLU A 209 33.89 -10.85 -7.98
CA GLU A 209 33.94 -10.11 -6.70
C GLU A 209 32.66 -9.31 -6.45
N TRP A 210 32.14 -8.65 -7.49
CA TRP A 210 30.84 -7.97 -7.41
C TRP A 210 29.69 -8.95 -7.14
N ALA A 211 29.65 -10.09 -7.82
CA ALA A 211 28.61 -11.10 -7.62
C ALA A 211 28.68 -11.71 -6.20
N GLU A 212 29.88 -11.93 -5.67
CA GLU A 212 30.07 -12.45 -4.32
C GLU A 212 29.68 -11.43 -3.26
N SER A 213 30.10 -10.17 -3.39
CA SER A 213 29.71 -9.11 -2.45
C SER A 213 28.19 -8.88 -2.46
N THR A 214 27.58 -8.94 -3.63
CA THR A 214 26.11 -8.84 -3.78
C THR A 214 25.41 -10.02 -3.09
N ARG A 215 25.90 -11.23 -3.27
CA ARG A 215 25.35 -12.43 -2.59
C ARG A 215 25.44 -12.32 -1.09
N GLN A 216 26.57 -11.87 -0.56
CA GLN A 216 26.76 -11.65 0.89
C GLN A 216 25.80 -10.60 1.43
N ALA A 217 25.63 -9.46 0.73
CA ALA A 217 24.70 -8.41 1.13
C ALA A 217 23.25 -8.93 1.18
N PHE A 218 22.83 -9.74 0.21
CA PHE A 218 21.50 -10.36 0.24
C PHE A 218 21.34 -11.41 1.34
N GLN A 219 22.38 -12.14 1.68
CA GLN A 219 22.34 -13.08 2.80
C GLN A 219 22.18 -12.34 4.14
N GLU A 220 22.96 -11.29 4.37
CA GLU A 220 22.85 -10.44 5.56
C GLU A 220 21.45 -9.82 5.67
N LEU A 221 20.91 -9.27 4.56
CA LEU A 221 19.55 -8.72 4.53
C LEU A 221 18.50 -9.80 4.86
N THR A 222 18.65 -11.00 4.32
CA THR A 222 17.72 -12.11 4.58
C THR A 222 17.74 -12.51 6.05
N GLU A 223 18.92 -12.59 6.66
CA GLU A 223 19.08 -12.90 8.09
C GLU A 223 18.48 -11.79 8.98
N GLN A 224 18.68 -10.52 8.62
CA GLN A 224 18.07 -9.38 9.30
C GLN A 224 16.55 -9.44 9.23
N CYS A 225 15.98 -9.64 8.04
CA CYS A 225 14.54 -9.75 7.89
C CYS A 225 13.97 -10.95 8.66
N ALA A 226 14.65 -12.09 8.65
CA ALA A 226 14.23 -13.28 9.38
C ALA A 226 14.27 -13.10 10.91
N SER A 227 15.20 -12.29 11.41
CA SER A 227 15.34 -12.04 12.86
C SER A 227 14.40 -10.97 13.41
N HIS A 228 13.86 -10.08 12.55
CA HIS A 228 13.02 -8.95 12.98
C HIS A 228 11.56 -9.06 12.53
N THR A 229 11.24 -9.97 11.60
CA THR A 229 9.85 -10.18 11.16
C THR A 229 9.10 -11.08 12.14
N GLU A 230 7.93 -10.64 12.61
CA GLU A 230 7.06 -11.41 13.49
C GLU A 230 5.63 -11.56 12.90
N PRO A 231 5.15 -12.80 12.74
CA PRO A 231 5.86 -14.06 12.94
C PRO A 231 6.90 -14.30 11.83
N ALA A 232 8.05 -14.88 12.16
CA ALA A 232 9.11 -15.15 11.17
C ALA A 232 8.62 -16.00 9.99
N ALA A 233 7.66 -16.89 10.21
CA ALA A 233 7.01 -17.69 9.19
C ALA A 233 6.26 -16.85 8.12
N LEU A 234 6.03 -15.55 8.36
CA LEU A 234 5.44 -14.66 7.35
C LEU A 234 6.25 -14.63 6.05
N LEU A 235 7.59 -14.73 6.15
CA LEU A 235 8.48 -14.71 4.98
C LEU A 235 8.19 -15.84 3.99
N ASP A 236 7.68 -16.98 4.46
CA ASP A 236 7.29 -18.12 3.61
C ASP A 236 5.88 -17.97 3.01
N HIS A 237 5.13 -16.94 3.40
CA HIS A 237 3.72 -16.77 3.07
C HIS A 237 3.34 -15.41 2.49
N VAL A 238 4.30 -14.66 1.94
CA VAL A 238 4.06 -13.35 1.29
C VAL A 238 3.83 -13.47 -0.23
N ASP A 239 3.41 -14.62 -0.69
CA ASP A 239 3.13 -14.88 -2.10
C ASP A 239 1.82 -14.22 -2.59
N THR A 240 1.73 -14.00 -3.91
CA THR A 240 0.59 -13.32 -4.55
C THR A 240 -0.71 -14.11 -4.43
N VAL A 241 -0.67 -15.46 -4.39
CA VAL A 241 -1.87 -16.29 -4.24
C VAL A 241 -2.47 -16.11 -2.85
N SER A 242 -1.64 -16.07 -1.81
CA SER A 242 -2.07 -15.76 -0.45
C SER A 242 -2.62 -14.35 -0.34
N ALA A 243 -2.01 -13.35 -0.97
CA ALA A 243 -2.53 -11.98 -1.04
C ALA A 243 -3.87 -11.88 -1.79
N ALA A 244 -4.07 -12.66 -2.86
CA ALA A 244 -5.35 -12.75 -3.57
C ALA A 244 -6.46 -13.38 -2.70
N ARG A 245 -6.12 -14.35 -1.85
CA ARG A 245 -7.06 -14.94 -0.89
C ARG A 245 -7.41 -13.95 0.23
N ASP A 246 -6.47 -13.16 0.71
CA ASP A 246 -6.75 -12.05 1.63
C ASP A 246 -7.75 -11.08 1.00
N LEU A 247 -7.52 -10.68 -0.26
CA LEU A 247 -8.40 -9.77 -0.99
C LEU A 247 -9.83 -10.33 -1.13
N ASP A 248 -10.00 -11.65 -1.29
CA ASP A 248 -11.34 -12.26 -1.33
C ASP A 248 -12.05 -12.22 0.03
N ILE A 249 -11.32 -12.40 1.12
CA ILE A 249 -11.86 -12.18 2.47
C ILE A 249 -12.30 -10.72 2.63
N LEU A 250 -11.46 -9.76 2.22
CA LEU A 250 -11.79 -8.33 2.28
C LEU A 250 -13.03 -7.99 1.44
N ARG A 251 -13.13 -8.52 0.21
CA ARG A 251 -14.31 -8.38 -0.65
C ARG A 251 -15.58 -8.85 0.07
N ALA A 252 -15.54 -10.05 0.65
CA ALA A 252 -16.68 -10.62 1.36
C ALA A 252 -17.09 -9.80 2.60
N LEU A 253 -16.10 -9.32 3.37
CA LEU A 253 -16.33 -8.47 4.55
C LEU A 253 -16.83 -7.06 4.18
N ALA A 254 -16.52 -6.58 2.98
CA ALA A 254 -17.11 -5.36 2.42
C ALA A 254 -18.53 -5.59 1.86
N GLY A 255 -19.08 -6.81 1.98
CA GLY A 255 -20.43 -7.14 1.50
C GLY A 255 -20.56 -7.20 -0.02
N GLN A 256 -19.45 -7.32 -0.75
CA GLN A 256 -19.46 -7.34 -2.20
C GLN A 256 -19.61 -8.78 -2.74
N GLU A 257 -20.58 -8.99 -3.63
CA GLU A 257 -20.73 -10.27 -4.33
C GLU A 257 -19.57 -10.51 -5.30
N LYS A 258 -19.17 -9.48 -6.04
CA LYS A 258 -18.05 -9.48 -6.96
C LYS A 258 -17.04 -8.40 -6.56
N LEU A 259 -15.78 -8.66 -6.86
CA LEU A 259 -14.71 -7.70 -6.61
C LEU A 259 -14.74 -6.58 -7.65
N ASN A 260 -14.90 -5.33 -7.21
CA ASN A 260 -14.51 -4.17 -7.99
C ASN A 260 -13.09 -3.80 -7.59
N TYR A 261 -12.19 -3.77 -8.55
CA TYR A 261 -10.77 -3.59 -8.26
C TYR A 261 -10.07 -2.76 -9.32
N LEU A 262 -9.19 -1.89 -8.88
CA LEU A 262 -8.30 -1.09 -9.73
C LEU A 262 -6.87 -1.23 -9.23
N GLY A 263 -6.01 -1.84 -10.02
CA GLY A 263 -4.60 -2.06 -9.70
C GLY A 263 -3.67 -1.40 -10.71
N PHE A 264 -2.53 -0.95 -10.22
CA PHE A 264 -1.44 -0.42 -11.03
C PHE A 264 -0.21 -1.32 -10.90
N SER A 265 0.62 -1.40 -11.95
CA SER A 265 1.87 -2.17 -11.91
C SER A 265 1.65 -3.61 -11.37
N TYR A 266 2.34 -4.01 -10.29
CA TYR A 266 2.11 -5.29 -9.61
C TYR A 266 0.65 -5.51 -9.20
N GLY A 267 -0.09 -4.45 -8.89
CA GLY A 267 -1.53 -4.55 -8.60
C GLY A 267 -2.32 -5.19 -9.75
N THR A 268 -1.91 -5.05 -11.01
CA THR A 268 -2.53 -5.72 -12.15
C THR A 268 -2.27 -7.23 -12.14
N TYR A 269 -1.09 -7.64 -11.69
CA TYR A 269 -0.75 -9.05 -11.53
C TYR A 269 -1.57 -9.69 -10.38
N LEU A 270 -1.69 -8.99 -9.25
CA LEU A 270 -2.56 -9.43 -8.15
C LEU A 270 -4.01 -9.64 -8.61
N ALA A 271 -4.55 -8.69 -9.43
CA ALA A 271 -5.89 -8.82 -10.01
C ALA A 271 -6.01 -10.05 -10.91
N SER A 272 -4.99 -10.34 -11.72
CA SER A 272 -4.99 -11.50 -12.63
C SER A 272 -5.01 -12.81 -11.85
N VAL A 273 -4.18 -12.92 -10.80
CA VAL A 273 -4.14 -14.09 -9.90
C VAL A 273 -5.47 -14.24 -9.15
N TYR A 274 -6.07 -13.12 -8.71
CA TYR A 274 -7.38 -13.15 -8.08
C TYR A 274 -8.46 -13.68 -9.05
N ALA A 275 -8.52 -13.17 -10.28
CA ALA A 275 -9.52 -13.58 -11.27
C ALA A 275 -9.39 -15.07 -11.65
N GLU A 276 -8.16 -15.60 -11.67
CA GLU A 276 -7.92 -17.03 -11.90
C GLU A 276 -8.34 -17.89 -10.70
N THR A 277 -8.09 -17.39 -9.48
CA THR A 277 -8.39 -18.12 -8.24
C THR A 277 -9.89 -18.10 -7.90
N PHE A 278 -10.59 -17.02 -8.24
CA PHE A 278 -12.00 -16.77 -7.94
C PHE A 278 -12.79 -16.37 -9.21
N PRO A 279 -13.03 -17.28 -10.13
CA PRO A 279 -13.62 -16.99 -11.45
C PRO A 279 -15.13 -16.73 -11.45
N GLY A 280 -15.77 -16.50 -10.30
CA GLY A 280 -17.22 -16.41 -10.10
C GLY A 280 -17.85 -15.02 -10.28
#